data_ef3f3be00eaf3c6b008145edb9861561
#
_entry.id   ef3f3be00eaf3c6b008145edb9861561
#
_cell.length_a   1.000
_cell.length_b   1.000
_cell.length_c   1.000
_cell.angle_alpha   90.00
_cell.angle_beta   90.00
_cell.angle_gamma   90.00
#
_symmetry.space_group_name_H-M   'P 1'
#
loop_
_entity.id
_entity.type
_entity.pdbx_description
1 polymer ?
#
loop_
_entity_poly.entity_id
_entity_poly.type
_entity_poly.pdbx_seq_one_letter_code
_entity_poly.pdbx_strand_id
1 'polypeptide(L)'
;MYSICFTIAGVIFSILLFIIYSLKTNFNISENKIYHSIIITTIITGLIEIYAFILVRNNIPENSNLYLFALKFLFLGFVTWLYLFTLYTVIVTLKLKDKDNDKYRIILVISSIIFTILSIITIILPISINKVGDLLLPTGSGVEVIYLLAVLCFIIMIIAIISNHRELKNKKYYPVYFLLAILGIMILIQKIFPDLLLINFSLSIIIYIMYFTIENPDIKLSKELKYTKELLNKRNELASNTINNLIISIKEPLTEIANFSNKKINKNNISLSLEEIKELQKTTLSLVDKVNKVMDITRIESSDYSIKERK
;
A
#
# COMPACT_ATOMS: atom_id res chain seq x y z
N MET A 1 -25.31 6.83 -30.36
CA MET A 1 -24.01 7.52 -30.48
C MET A 1 -23.49 8.00 -29.14
N TYR A 2 -24.31 8.45 -28.21
CA TYR A 2 -23.88 8.95 -26.89
C TYR A 2 -23.39 7.84 -25.94
N SER A 3 -23.82 6.61 -26.11
CA SER A 3 -23.50 5.50 -25.19
C SER A 3 -21.99 5.18 -25.09
N ILE A 4 -21.27 5.26 -26.21
CA ILE A 4 -19.83 4.94 -26.25
C ILE A 4 -18.93 6.09 -25.78
N CYS A 5 -19.46 7.35 -25.76
CA CYS A 5 -18.66 8.50 -25.33
C CYS A 5 -18.11 8.35 -23.89
N PHE A 6 -18.89 7.74 -23.00
CA PHE A 6 -18.45 7.47 -21.63
C PHE A 6 -17.30 6.47 -21.57
N THR A 7 -17.37 5.39 -22.35
CA THR A 7 -16.28 4.40 -22.43
C THR A 7 -15.01 5.03 -23.02
N ILE A 8 -15.11 5.82 -24.07
CA ILE A 8 -13.98 6.53 -24.67
C ILE A 8 -13.34 7.49 -23.63
N ALA A 9 -14.16 8.28 -22.94
CA ALA A 9 -13.68 9.17 -21.89
C ALA A 9 -12.98 8.38 -20.76
N GLY A 10 -13.56 7.27 -20.34
CA GLY A 10 -12.97 6.38 -19.34
C GLY A 10 -11.59 5.83 -19.76
N VAL A 11 -11.46 5.41 -21.01
CA VAL A 11 -10.17 4.92 -21.56
C VAL A 11 -9.14 6.05 -21.59
N ILE A 12 -9.49 7.24 -22.07
CA ILE A 12 -8.58 8.38 -22.11
C ILE A 12 -8.10 8.76 -20.71
N PHE A 13 -9.02 8.86 -19.75
CA PHE A 13 -8.67 9.12 -18.35
C PHE A 13 -7.76 8.03 -17.78
N SER A 14 -8.05 6.76 -18.04
CA SER A 14 -7.23 5.66 -17.57
C SER A 14 -5.82 5.67 -18.16
N ILE A 15 -5.67 6.04 -19.44
CA ILE A 15 -4.35 6.21 -20.10
C ILE A 15 -3.58 7.38 -19.46
N LEU A 16 -4.22 8.52 -19.24
CA LEU A 16 -3.58 9.65 -18.56
C LEU A 16 -3.10 9.26 -17.15
N LEU A 17 -3.93 8.55 -16.40
CA LEU A 17 -3.56 8.08 -15.07
C LEU A 17 -2.40 7.07 -15.13
N PHE A 18 -2.40 6.17 -16.11
CA PHE A 18 -1.31 5.22 -16.33
C PHE A 18 0.02 5.95 -16.53
N ILE A 19 0.06 6.96 -17.39
CA ILE A 19 1.26 7.76 -17.65
C ILE A 19 1.73 8.47 -16.38
N ILE A 20 0.83 9.19 -15.68
CA ILE A 20 1.16 9.91 -14.45
C ILE A 20 1.68 8.95 -13.37
N TYR A 21 1.02 7.81 -13.20
CA TYR A 21 1.38 6.84 -12.20
C TYR A 21 2.74 6.17 -12.50
N SER A 22 2.96 5.79 -13.76
CA SER A 22 4.22 5.15 -14.21
C SER A 22 5.44 6.06 -14.07
N LEU A 23 5.27 7.37 -14.24
CA LEU A 23 6.36 8.34 -14.08
C LEU A 23 6.72 8.61 -12.61
N LYS A 24 5.77 8.46 -11.68
CA LYS A 24 5.94 8.85 -10.28
C LYS A 24 6.21 7.70 -9.31
N THR A 25 5.93 6.45 -9.71
CA THR A 25 5.96 5.31 -8.77
C THR A 25 7.18 4.42 -8.92
N ASN A 26 7.69 3.97 -7.77
CA ASN A 26 8.67 2.89 -7.72
C ASN A 26 7.92 1.54 -7.59
N PHE A 27 8.05 0.67 -8.61
CA PHE A 27 7.32 -0.60 -8.74
C PHE A 27 7.83 -1.74 -7.82
N ASN A 28 8.72 -1.46 -6.88
CA ASN A 28 9.25 -2.50 -5.98
C ASN A 28 8.23 -2.99 -4.94
N ILE A 29 7.18 -2.22 -4.68
CA ILE A 29 6.13 -2.54 -3.70
C ILE A 29 5.02 -3.35 -4.38
N SER A 30 4.58 -4.45 -3.76
CA SER A 30 3.53 -5.34 -4.29
C SER A 30 2.19 -4.63 -4.53
N GLU A 31 1.80 -3.69 -3.66
CA GLU A 31 0.59 -2.87 -3.82
C GLU A 31 0.62 -2.05 -5.11
N ASN A 32 1.76 -1.40 -5.38
CA ASN A 32 1.93 -0.58 -6.57
C ASN A 32 1.83 -1.40 -7.86
N LYS A 33 2.35 -2.64 -7.85
CA LYS A 33 2.23 -3.56 -8.99
C LYS A 33 0.79 -3.94 -9.28
N ILE A 34 0.02 -4.27 -8.24
CA ILE A 34 -1.38 -4.65 -8.40
C ILE A 34 -2.21 -3.47 -8.88
N TYR A 35 -2.02 -2.29 -8.29
CA TYR A 35 -2.73 -1.10 -8.73
C TYR A 35 -2.41 -0.75 -10.19
N HIS A 36 -1.15 -0.86 -10.60
CA HIS A 36 -0.75 -0.70 -12.00
C HIS A 36 -1.45 -1.71 -12.93
N SER A 37 -1.56 -2.98 -12.49
CA SER A 37 -2.29 -4.00 -13.23
C SER A 37 -3.79 -3.69 -13.33
N ILE A 38 -4.40 -3.10 -12.29
CA ILE A 38 -5.81 -2.65 -12.32
C ILE A 38 -6.00 -1.57 -13.39
N ILE A 39 -5.09 -0.58 -13.47
CA ILE A 39 -5.17 0.48 -14.49
C ILE A 39 -5.07 -0.13 -15.89
N ILE A 40 -4.10 -1.01 -16.14
CA ILE A 40 -3.92 -1.67 -17.43
C ILE A 40 -5.17 -2.47 -17.81
N THR A 41 -5.73 -3.23 -16.87
CA THR A 41 -6.95 -4.01 -17.10
C THR A 41 -8.13 -3.10 -17.45
N THR A 42 -8.27 -1.94 -16.81
CA THR A 42 -9.31 -0.95 -17.15
C THR A 42 -9.15 -0.43 -18.59
N ILE A 43 -7.94 -0.15 -19.03
CA ILE A 43 -7.67 0.28 -20.40
C ILE A 43 -8.03 -0.81 -21.41
N ILE A 44 -7.57 -2.04 -21.16
CA ILE A 44 -7.81 -3.19 -22.04
C ILE A 44 -9.32 -3.48 -22.15
N THR A 45 -10.03 -3.52 -21.02
CA THR A 45 -11.49 -3.76 -21.03
C THR A 45 -12.24 -2.68 -21.78
N GLY A 46 -11.84 -1.40 -21.62
CA GLY A 46 -12.43 -0.29 -22.37
C GLY A 46 -12.20 -0.37 -23.87
N LEU A 47 -11.02 -0.77 -24.30
CA LEU A 47 -10.71 -0.97 -25.73
C LEU A 47 -11.52 -2.13 -26.31
N ILE A 48 -11.71 -3.23 -25.56
CA ILE A 48 -12.54 -4.36 -25.98
C ILE A 48 -14.02 -3.94 -26.07
N GLU A 49 -14.51 -3.13 -25.13
CA GLU A 49 -15.89 -2.63 -25.14
C GLU A 49 -16.13 -1.72 -26.35
N ILE A 50 -15.19 -0.83 -26.69
CA ILE A 50 -15.22 0.00 -27.89
C ILE A 50 -15.25 -0.88 -29.15
N TYR A 51 -14.40 -1.92 -29.18
CA TYR A 51 -14.34 -2.86 -30.29
C TYR A 51 -15.67 -3.61 -30.45
N ALA A 52 -16.25 -4.15 -29.39
CA ALA A 52 -17.55 -4.82 -29.43
C ALA A 52 -18.66 -3.89 -29.94
N PHE A 53 -18.67 -2.63 -29.53
CA PHE A 53 -19.62 -1.63 -30.02
C PHE A 53 -19.46 -1.37 -31.53
N ILE A 54 -18.23 -1.26 -32.03
CA ILE A 54 -17.96 -1.07 -33.47
C ILE A 54 -18.47 -2.27 -34.29
N LEU A 55 -18.34 -3.49 -33.79
CA LEU A 55 -18.85 -4.70 -34.46
C LEU A 55 -20.37 -4.64 -34.62
N VAL A 56 -21.09 -4.28 -33.56
CA VAL A 56 -22.56 -4.12 -33.62
C VAL A 56 -22.96 -3.03 -34.61
N ARG A 57 -22.25 -1.89 -34.59
CA ARG A 57 -22.53 -0.77 -35.49
C ARG A 57 -22.31 -1.10 -36.96
N ASN A 58 -21.36 -1.98 -37.27
CA ASN A 58 -21.09 -2.46 -38.63
C ASN A 58 -22.04 -3.58 -39.07
N ASN A 59 -23.18 -3.77 -38.39
CA ASN A 59 -24.19 -4.78 -38.67
C ASN A 59 -23.65 -6.22 -38.68
N ILE A 60 -22.58 -6.48 -37.92
CA ILE A 60 -22.11 -7.85 -37.73
C ILE A 60 -23.15 -8.60 -36.89
N PRO A 61 -23.61 -9.79 -37.32
CA PRO A 61 -24.60 -10.52 -36.56
C PRO A 61 -24.17 -10.76 -35.11
N GLU A 62 -25.06 -10.50 -34.17
CA GLU A 62 -24.81 -10.64 -32.73
C GLU A 62 -24.40 -12.08 -32.33
N ASN A 63 -24.81 -13.06 -33.11
CA ASN A 63 -24.40 -14.48 -32.96
C ASN A 63 -23.13 -14.84 -33.74
N SER A 64 -22.43 -13.85 -34.32
CA SER A 64 -21.15 -14.14 -34.97
C SER A 64 -20.10 -14.54 -33.96
N ASN A 65 -19.24 -15.48 -34.34
CA ASN A 65 -18.15 -15.94 -33.48
C ASN A 65 -17.26 -14.78 -33.04
N LEU A 66 -17.10 -13.76 -33.89
CA LEU A 66 -16.26 -12.61 -33.61
C LEU A 66 -16.83 -11.74 -32.47
N TYR A 67 -18.14 -11.48 -32.49
CA TYR A 67 -18.81 -10.71 -31.43
C TYR A 67 -18.87 -11.48 -30.12
N LEU A 68 -19.22 -12.77 -30.18
CA LEU A 68 -19.22 -13.65 -29.00
C LEU A 68 -17.84 -13.75 -28.35
N PHE A 69 -16.78 -13.77 -29.17
CA PHE A 69 -15.42 -13.76 -28.68
C PHE A 69 -15.08 -12.42 -27.98
N ALA A 70 -15.43 -11.29 -28.59
CA ALA A 70 -15.25 -9.99 -27.96
C ALA A 70 -15.98 -9.87 -26.61
N LEU A 71 -17.22 -10.36 -26.52
CA LEU A 71 -17.97 -10.41 -25.27
C LEU A 71 -17.32 -11.29 -24.20
N LYS A 72 -16.81 -12.47 -24.59
CA LYS A 72 -16.08 -13.33 -23.64
C LYS A 72 -14.89 -12.60 -23.03
N PHE A 73 -14.08 -11.94 -23.83
CA PHE A 73 -12.93 -11.19 -23.35
C PHE A 73 -13.34 -9.97 -22.52
N LEU A 74 -14.43 -9.30 -22.86
CA LEU A 74 -14.96 -8.19 -22.09
C LEU A 74 -15.37 -8.63 -20.67
N PHE A 75 -16.16 -9.70 -20.57
CA PHE A 75 -16.57 -10.24 -19.27
C PHE A 75 -15.39 -10.77 -18.45
N LEU A 76 -14.46 -11.44 -19.09
CA LEU A 76 -13.24 -11.91 -18.46
C LEU A 76 -12.42 -10.73 -17.93
N GLY A 77 -12.34 -9.65 -18.69
CA GLY A 77 -11.68 -8.43 -18.28
C GLY A 77 -12.31 -7.81 -17.03
N PHE A 78 -13.63 -7.71 -16.94
CA PHE A 78 -14.33 -7.21 -15.77
C PHE A 78 -14.09 -8.07 -14.52
N VAL A 79 -14.15 -9.40 -14.66
CA VAL A 79 -13.91 -10.32 -13.55
C VAL A 79 -12.43 -10.28 -13.12
N THR A 80 -11.50 -10.18 -14.07
CA THR A 80 -10.08 -9.99 -13.76
C THR A 80 -9.83 -8.69 -13.02
N TRP A 81 -10.49 -7.61 -13.41
CA TRP A 81 -10.43 -6.33 -12.71
C TRP A 81 -10.95 -6.48 -11.26
N LEU A 82 -12.10 -7.11 -11.09
CA LEU A 82 -12.69 -7.35 -9.76
C LEU A 82 -11.79 -8.23 -8.89
N TYR A 83 -11.18 -9.24 -9.46
CA TYR A 83 -10.21 -10.09 -8.76
C TYR A 83 -8.97 -9.31 -8.31
N LEU A 84 -8.36 -8.53 -9.21
CA LEU A 84 -7.21 -7.68 -8.87
C LEU A 84 -7.55 -6.66 -7.78
N PHE A 85 -8.76 -6.10 -7.84
CA PHE A 85 -9.24 -5.19 -6.82
C PHE A 85 -9.46 -5.88 -5.46
N THR A 86 -9.98 -7.11 -5.47
CA THR A 86 -10.12 -7.94 -4.27
C THR A 86 -8.75 -8.26 -3.68
N LEU A 87 -7.78 -8.66 -4.50
CA LEU A 87 -6.40 -8.86 -4.08
C LEU A 87 -5.80 -7.60 -3.46
N TYR A 88 -5.99 -6.46 -4.10
CA TYR A 88 -5.52 -5.17 -3.57
C TYR A 88 -6.12 -4.89 -2.18
N THR A 89 -7.43 -5.06 -2.03
CA THR A 89 -8.13 -4.87 -0.75
C THR A 89 -7.59 -5.79 0.34
N VAL A 90 -7.41 -7.07 0.02
CA VAL A 90 -6.86 -8.07 0.95
C VAL A 90 -5.42 -7.71 1.37
N ILE A 91 -4.56 -7.30 0.42
CA ILE A 91 -3.18 -6.91 0.71
C ILE A 91 -3.13 -5.69 1.62
N VAL A 92 -3.88 -4.65 1.29
CA VAL A 92 -3.93 -3.42 2.08
C VAL A 92 -4.44 -3.67 3.51
N THR A 93 -5.44 -4.54 3.66
CA THR A 93 -6.00 -4.86 4.99
C THR A 93 -5.09 -5.76 5.82
N LEU A 94 -4.34 -6.69 5.22
CA LEU A 94 -3.45 -7.60 5.91
C LEU A 94 -2.12 -6.94 6.34
N LYS A 95 -1.60 -6.02 5.52
CA LYS A 95 -0.39 -5.24 5.86
C LYS A 95 -0.55 -4.40 7.14
N LEU A 96 -1.80 -4.12 7.52
CA LEU A 96 -2.12 -3.45 8.79
C LEU A 96 -1.93 -4.33 10.02
N LYS A 97 -1.90 -5.66 9.87
CA LYS A 97 -1.88 -6.61 10.99
C LYS A 97 -0.50 -7.13 11.38
N ASP A 98 0.59 -6.71 10.70
CA ASP A 98 1.96 -7.20 10.94
C ASP A 98 2.06 -8.74 11.08
N LYS A 99 1.22 -9.49 10.35
CA LYS A 99 1.18 -10.95 10.43
C LYS A 99 2.06 -11.62 9.38
N ASP A 100 2.71 -12.69 9.83
CA ASP A 100 3.56 -13.64 9.09
C ASP A 100 3.38 -13.60 7.56
N ASN A 101 4.39 -13.07 6.89
CA ASN A 101 4.43 -12.86 5.44
C ASN A 101 4.22 -14.17 4.64
N ASP A 102 4.56 -15.33 5.19
CA ASP A 102 4.57 -16.59 4.45
C ASP A 102 3.19 -17.20 4.23
N LYS A 103 2.34 -17.26 5.25
CA LYS A 103 0.96 -17.79 5.13
C LYS A 103 0.12 -16.97 4.15
N TYR A 104 0.32 -15.69 4.18
CA TYR A 104 -0.32 -14.74 3.32
C TYR A 104 0.08 -14.90 1.85
N ARG A 105 1.38 -15.07 1.58
CA ARG A 105 1.92 -15.31 0.25
C ARG A 105 1.34 -16.61 -0.36
N ILE A 106 1.17 -17.65 0.46
CA ILE A 106 0.56 -18.92 0.04
C ILE A 106 -0.91 -18.71 -0.36
N ILE A 107 -1.69 -17.98 0.44
CA ILE A 107 -3.11 -17.70 0.13
C ILE A 107 -3.25 -16.94 -1.19
N LEU A 108 -2.39 -15.93 -1.43
CA LEU A 108 -2.39 -15.19 -2.69
C LEU A 108 -2.06 -16.07 -3.89
N VAL A 109 -1.06 -16.94 -3.77
CA VAL A 109 -0.69 -17.86 -4.85
C VAL A 109 -1.81 -18.84 -5.14
N ILE A 110 -2.41 -19.45 -4.13
CA ILE A 110 -3.53 -20.40 -4.29
C ILE A 110 -4.72 -19.70 -4.94
N SER A 111 -5.10 -18.50 -4.46
CA SER A 111 -6.23 -17.76 -5.03
C SER A 111 -5.99 -17.38 -6.48
N SER A 112 -4.76 -17.02 -6.87
CA SER A 112 -4.44 -16.70 -8.26
C SER A 112 -4.46 -17.93 -9.17
N ILE A 113 -4.03 -19.09 -8.68
CA ILE A 113 -4.13 -20.35 -9.43
C ILE A 113 -5.59 -20.72 -9.67
N ILE A 114 -6.43 -20.67 -8.62
CA ILE A 114 -7.87 -20.97 -8.74
C ILE A 114 -8.53 -20.00 -9.73
N PHE A 115 -8.25 -18.71 -9.61
CA PHE A 115 -8.78 -17.71 -10.53
C PHE A 115 -8.36 -17.98 -11.98
N THR A 116 -7.11 -18.32 -12.22
CA THR A 116 -6.59 -18.61 -13.56
C THR A 116 -7.27 -19.84 -14.16
N ILE A 117 -7.45 -20.91 -13.39
CA ILE A 117 -8.15 -22.12 -13.84
C ILE A 117 -9.59 -21.80 -14.22
N LEU A 118 -10.32 -21.08 -13.36
CA LEU A 118 -11.71 -20.70 -13.61
C LEU A 118 -11.83 -19.74 -14.81
N SER A 119 -10.88 -18.85 -15.01
CA SER A 119 -10.83 -17.97 -16.18
C SER A 119 -10.64 -18.75 -17.49
N ILE A 120 -9.81 -19.79 -17.49
CA ILE A 120 -9.65 -20.68 -18.66
C ILE A 120 -10.96 -21.43 -18.95
N ILE A 121 -11.64 -21.91 -17.91
CA ILE A 121 -12.92 -22.59 -18.05
C ILE A 121 -13.96 -21.66 -18.70
N THR A 122 -14.01 -20.37 -18.31
CA THR A 122 -14.96 -19.41 -18.91
C THR A 122 -14.73 -19.17 -20.40
N ILE A 123 -13.49 -19.25 -20.87
CA ILE A 123 -13.18 -19.10 -22.30
C ILE A 123 -13.74 -20.30 -23.11
N ILE A 124 -13.68 -21.49 -22.55
CA ILE A 124 -14.12 -22.75 -23.22
C ILE A 124 -15.63 -22.84 -23.24
N LEU A 125 -16.32 -22.41 -22.18
CA LEU A 125 -17.76 -22.52 -22.04
C LEU A 125 -18.53 -21.68 -23.07
N PRO A 126 -19.69 -22.15 -23.56
CA PRO A 126 -20.51 -21.44 -24.54
C PRO A 126 -21.16 -20.19 -23.90
N ILE A 127 -21.17 -19.11 -24.66
CA ILE A 127 -21.96 -17.91 -24.39
C ILE A 127 -22.92 -17.75 -25.59
N SER A 128 -24.19 -17.50 -25.32
CA SER A 128 -25.22 -17.17 -26.30
C SER A 128 -25.87 -15.83 -25.94
N ILE A 129 -26.46 -15.18 -26.92
CA ILE A 129 -27.18 -13.93 -26.74
C ILE A 129 -28.67 -14.19 -26.92
N ASN A 130 -29.44 -13.87 -25.90
CA ASN A 130 -30.89 -13.91 -25.96
C ASN A 130 -31.44 -12.50 -26.06
N LYS A 131 -32.31 -12.28 -27.04
CA LYS A 131 -33.07 -11.03 -27.17
C LYS A 131 -34.30 -11.08 -26.28
N VAL A 132 -34.39 -10.18 -25.32
CA VAL A 132 -35.60 -10.03 -24.47
C VAL A 132 -36.10 -8.58 -24.69
N GLY A 133 -37.05 -8.40 -25.60
CA GLY A 133 -37.44 -7.09 -26.10
C GLY A 133 -36.30 -6.44 -26.91
N ASP A 134 -35.93 -5.22 -26.57
CA ASP A 134 -34.81 -4.50 -27.19
C ASP A 134 -33.46 -4.78 -26.49
N LEU A 135 -33.46 -5.56 -25.40
CA LEU A 135 -32.27 -5.86 -24.61
C LEU A 135 -31.58 -7.13 -25.11
N LEU A 136 -30.29 -7.02 -25.33
CA LEU A 136 -29.37 -8.13 -25.64
C LEU A 136 -28.80 -8.63 -24.31
N LEU A 137 -29.26 -9.78 -23.85
CA LEU A 137 -28.79 -10.39 -22.61
C LEU A 137 -27.85 -11.57 -22.94
N PRO A 138 -26.59 -11.51 -22.53
CA PRO A 138 -25.69 -12.64 -22.62
C PRO A 138 -26.16 -13.73 -21.64
N THR A 139 -26.27 -14.96 -22.13
CA THR A 139 -26.69 -16.15 -21.39
C THR A 139 -25.77 -17.33 -21.66
N GLY A 140 -25.90 -18.40 -20.88
CA GLY A 140 -25.13 -19.63 -21.07
C GLY A 140 -24.18 -19.92 -19.88
N SER A 141 -23.66 -21.13 -19.87
CA SER A 141 -22.82 -21.61 -18.76
C SER A 141 -21.55 -20.80 -18.54
N GLY A 142 -21.00 -20.20 -19.60
CA GLY A 142 -19.87 -19.27 -19.46
C GLY A 142 -20.20 -18.02 -18.65
N VAL A 143 -21.40 -17.46 -18.86
CA VAL A 143 -21.86 -16.28 -18.12
C VAL A 143 -22.15 -16.60 -16.65
N GLU A 144 -22.72 -17.79 -16.38
CA GLU A 144 -23.00 -18.25 -15.01
C GLU A 144 -21.72 -18.39 -14.19
N VAL A 145 -20.65 -18.95 -14.77
CA VAL A 145 -19.34 -19.05 -14.10
C VAL A 145 -18.75 -17.68 -13.84
N ILE A 146 -18.91 -16.72 -14.75
CA ILE A 146 -18.45 -15.33 -14.54
C ILE A 146 -19.17 -14.67 -13.36
N TYR A 147 -20.50 -14.82 -13.28
CA TYR A 147 -21.26 -14.31 -12.14
C TYR A 147 -20.86 -14.99 -10.83
N LEU A 148 -20.64 -16.28 -10.83
CA LEU A 148 -20.16 -17.01 -9.66
C LEU A 148 -18.79 -16.48 -9.19
N LEU A 149 -17.85 -16.27 -10.11
CA LEU A 149 -16.55 -15.65 -9.80
C LEU A 149 -16.70 -14.26 -9.22
N ALA A 150 -17.57 -13.42 -9.80
CA ALA A 150 -17.82 -12.08 -9.29
C ALA A 150 -18.37 -12.12 -7.86
N VAL A 151 -19.36 -13.00 -7.58
CA VAL A 151 -19.93 -13.16 -6.24
C VAL A 151 -18.88 -13.63 -5.24
N LEU A 152 -18.01 -14.59 -5.60
CA LEU A 152 -16.93 -15.04 -4.74
C LEU A 152 -15.95 -13.90 -4.41
N CYS A 153 -15.56 -13.10 -5.38
CA CYS A 153 -14.71 -11.92 -5.17
C CYS A 153 -15.35 -10.93 -4.20
N PHE A 154 -16.66 -10.64 -4.35
CA PHE A 154 -17.40 -9.77 -3.44
C PHE A 154 -17.46 -10.33 -2.01
N ILE A 155 -17.71 -11.62 -1.85
CA ILE A 155 -17.73 -12.27 -0.53
C ILE A 155 -16.37 -12.15 0.15
N ILE A 156 -15.27 -12.46 -0.55
CA ILE A 156 -13.91 -12.34 -0.02
C ILE A 156 -13.62 -10.91 0.39
N MET A 157 -14.00 -9.94 -0.42
CA MET A 157 -13.79 -8.52 -0.14
C MET A 157 -14.56 -8.06 1.10
N ILE A 158 -15.82 -8.46 1.24
CA ILE A 158 -16.67 -8.16 2.41
C ILE A 158 -16.06 -8.79 3.67
N ILE A 159 -15.63 -10.04 3.61
CA ILE A 159 -14.96 -10.72 4.74
C ILE A 159 -13.70 -9.98 5.14
N ALA A 160 -12.85 -9.57 4.18
CA ALA A 160 -11.63 -8.81 4.44
C ALA A 160 -11.91 -7.47 5.13
N ILE A 161 -12.95 -6.75 4.70
CA ILE A 161 -13.40 -5.47 5.27
C ILE A 161 -13.93 -5.66 6.70
N ILE A 162 -14.83 -6.63 6.92
CA ILE A 162 -15.44 -6.89 8.24
C ILE A 162 -14.38 -7.33 9.24
N SER A 163 -13.49 -8.24 8.86
CA SER A 163 -12.41 -8.75 9.72
C SER A 163 -11.44 -7.66 10.19
N ASN A 164 -11.34 -6.57 9.45
CA ASN A 164 -10.41 -5.47 9.71
C ASN A 164 -11.11 -4.14 9.98
N HIS A 165 -12.40 -4.16 10.30
CA HIS A 165 -13.24 -2.96 10.47
C HIS A 165 -12.66 -1.95 11.47
N ARG A 166 -12.05 -2.39 12.57
CA ARG A 166 -11.46 -1.52 13.60
C ARG A 166 -10.28 -0.71 13.06
N GLU A 167 -9.48 -1.29 12.18
CA GLU A 167 -8.30 -0.66 11.58
C GLU A 167 -8.66 0.17 10.34
N LEU A 168 -9.73 -0.22 9.61
CA LEU A 168 -10.30 0.51 8.48
C LEU A 168 -11.01 1.81 8.89
N LYS A 169 -11.27 2.04 10.19
CA LYS A 169 -11.84 3.28 10.73
C LYS A 169 -10.97 4.52 10.50
N ASN A 170 -9.71 4.32 10.14
CA ASN A 170 -8.83 5.39 9.67
C ASN A 170 -9.31 5.94 8.32
N LYS A 171 -9.41 7.26 8.19
CA LYS A 171 -9.84 8.01 6.99
C LYS A 171 -9.18 7.54 5.67
N LYS A 172 -8.03 6.87 5.76
CA LYS A 172 -7.27 6.32 4.63
C LYS A 172 -8.05 5.24 3.84
N TYR A 173 -9.01 4.53 4.46
CA TYR A 173 -9.72 3.39 3.87
C TYR A 173 -11.17 3.70 3.47
N TYR A 174 -11.65 4.90 3.70
CA TYR A 174 -12.96 5.36 3.18
C TYR A 174 -13.17 5.07 1.69
N PRO A 175 -12.13 5.15 0.81
CA PRO A 175 -12.31 4.86 -0.60
C PRO A 175 -12.85 3.47 -0.91
N VAL A 176 -12.52 2.46 -0.10
CA VAL A 176 -13.04 1.09 -0.30
C VAL A 176 -14.56 1.04 -0.12
N TYR A 177 -15.09 1.79 0.85
CA TYR A 177 -16.54 1.92 1.06
C TYR A 177 -17.20 2.76 -0.04
N PHE A 178 -16.58 3.88 -0.43
CA PHE A 178 -17.04 4.71 -1.56
C PHE A 178 -17.11 3.92 -2.86
N LEU A 179 -16.17 3.03 -3.06
CA LEU A 179 -16.08 2.19 -4.23
C LEU A 179 -17.27 1.23 -4.34
N LEU A 180 -17.64 0.55 -3.25
CA LEU A 180 -18.81 -0.30 -3.22
C LEU A 180 -20.09 0.51 -3.49
N ALA A 181 -20.18 1.72 -2.92
CA ALA A 181 -21.32 2.61 -3.15
C ALA A 181 -21.41 3.07 -4.60
N ILE A 182 -20.29 3.48 -5.22
CA ILE A 182 -20.23 3.90 -6.63
C ILE A 182 -20.62 2.74 -7.56
N LEU A 183 -20.07 1.54 -7.34
CA LEU A 183 -20.45 0.36 -8.13
C LEU A 183 -21.93 0.06 -8.00
N GLY A 184 -22.49 0.10 -6.78
CA GLY A 184 -23.91 -0.11 -6.55
C GLY A 184 -24.78 0.92 -7.28
N ILE A 185 -24.44 2.21 -7.19
CA ILE A 185 -25.15 3.29 -7.88
C ILE A 185 -25.09 3.12 -9.40
N MET A 186 -23.93 2.78 -9.94
CA MET A 186 -23.75 2.61 -11.39
C MET A 186 -24.50 1.40 -11.94
N ILE A 187 -24.56 0.29 -11.19
CA ILE A 187 -25.40 -0.87 -11.55
C ILE A 187 -26.89 -0.48 -11.59
N LEU A 188 -27.35 0.33 -10.63
CA LEU A 188 -28.74 0.82 -10.61
C LEU A 188 -29.01 1.74 -11.81
N ILE A 189 -28.11 2.67 -12.12
CA ILE A 189 -28.25 3.56 -13.29
C ILE A 189 -28.28 2.75 -14.57
N GLN A 190 -27.42 1.77 -14.71
CA GLN A 190 -27.38 0.93 -15.91
C GLN A 190 -28.62 0.05 -16.06
N LYS A 191 -29.25 -0.35 -14.95
CA LYS A 191 -30.56 -1.03 -14.98
C LYS A 191 -31.68 -0.13 -15.50
N ILE A 192 -31.64 1.17 -15.19
CA ILE A 192 -32.63 2.15 -15.64
C ILE A 192 -32.37 2.60 -17.09
N PHE A 193 -31.10 2.73 -17.46
CA PHE A 193 -30.63 3.17 -18.78
C PHE A 193 -29.70 2.13 -19.38
N PRO A 194 -30.22 1.01 -19.92
CA PRO A 194 -29.38 -0.09 -20.46
C PRO A 194 -28.49 0.32 -21.63
N ASP A 195 -28.91 1.32 -22.39
CA ASP A 195 -28.18 1.84 -23.55
C ASP A 195 -26.90 2.58 -23.19
N LEU A 196 -26.71 2.95 -21.92
CA LEU A 196 -25.53 3.65 -21.46
C LEU A 196 -24.44 2.66 -21.05
N LEU A 197 -23.32 2.65 -21.77
CA LEU A 197 -22.16 1.85 -21.42
C LEU A 197 -21.36 2.55 -20.32
N LEU A 198 -21.81 2.38 -19.06
CA LEU A 198 -21.28 3.12 -17.91
C LEU A 198 -20.26 2.31 -17.08
N ILE A 199 -20.19 0.99 -17.25
CA ILE A 199 -19.36 0.12 -16.40
C ILE A 199 -17.90 0.55 -16.46
N ASN A 200 -17.33 0.65 -17.65
CA ASN A 200 -15.92 0.98 -17.82
C ASN A 200 -15.56 2.40 -17.37
N PHE A 201 -16.46 3.35 -17.60
CA PHE A 201 -16.33 4.71 -17.08
C PHE A 201 -16.32 4.73 -15.55
N SER A 202 -17.19 3.92 -14.92
CA SER A 202 -17.23 3.77 -13.47
C SER A 202 -15.93 3.19 -12.91
N LEU A 203 -15.37 2.16 -13.57
CA LEU A 203 -14.08 1.60 -13.21
C LEU A 203 -12.97 2.66 -13.29
N SER A 204 -13.02 3.53 -14.30
CA SER A 204 -12.07 4.64 -14.45
C SER A 204 -12.18 5.65 -13.31
N ILE A 205 -13.38 6.01 -12.88
CA ILE A 205 -13.58 6.88 -11.71
C ILE A 205 -13.01 6.23 -10.44
N ILE A 206 -13.23 4.94 -10.26
CA ILE A 206 -12.75 4.19 -9.10
C ILE A 206 -11.23 4.22 -9.01
N ILE A 207 -10.51 3.95 -10.11
CA ILE A 207 -9.04 3.99 -10.10
C ILE A 207 -8.50 5.40 -9.81
N TYR A 208 -9.19 6.46 -10.25
CA TYR A 208 -8.83 7.84 -9.89
C TYR A 208 -9.02 8.10 -8.39
N ILE A 209 -10.16 7.70 -7.82
CA ILE A 209 -10.40 7.84 -6.38
C ILE A 209 -9.32 7.09 -5.59
N MET A 210 -8.97 5.87 -5.99
CA MET A 210 -7.87 5.11 -5.38
C MET A 210 -6.54 5.86 -5.46
N TYR A 211 -6.22 6.44 -6.63
CA TYR A 211 -5.00 7.23 -6.80
C TYR A 211 -4.93 8.37 -5.80
N PHE A 212 -5.95 9.24 -5.75
CA PHE A 212 -5.92 10.41 -4.90
C PHE A 212 -5.97 10.10 -3.39
N THR A 213 -6.52 8.98 -3.00
CA THR A 213 -6.74 8.66 -1.59
C THR A 213 -5.69 7.73 -0.99
N ILE A 214 -5.25 6.72 -1.74
CA ILE A 214 -4.38 5.65 -1.22
C ILE A 214 -3.05 5.63 -1.95
N GLU A 215 -3.08 5.67 -3.28
CA GLU A 215 -1.93 5.36 -4.13
C GLU A 215 -1.10 6.58 -4.53
N ASN A 216 -1.50 7.79 -4.14
CA ASN A 216 -0.75 9.00 -4.48
C ASN A 216 0.67 8.93 -3.92
N PRO A 217 1.70 8.91 -4.80
CA PRO A 217 3.10 8.80 -4.39
C PRO A 217 3.54 9.97 -3.49
N ASP A 218 3.04 11.17 -3.77
CA ASP A 218 3.38 12.38 -3.00
C ASP A 218 2.87 12.29 -1.56
N ILE A 219 1.68 11.71 -1.36
CA ILE A 219 1.12 11.44 -0.02
C ILE A 219 1.91 10.34 0.70
N LYS A 220 2.30 9.29 -0.01
CA LYS A 220 3.13 8.20 0.55
C LYS A 220 4.47 8.74 1.01
N LEU A 221 5.15 9.50 0.15
CA LEU A 221 6.44 10.12 0.44
C LEU A 221 6.36 11.11 1.62
N SER A 222 5.33 11.96 1.66
CA SER A 222 5.12 12.90 2.77
C SER A 222 4.94 12.21 4.11
N LYS A 223 4.23 11.06 4.14
CA LYS A 223 4.07 10.26 5.36
C LYS A 223 5.37 9.61 5.80
N GLU A 224 6.15 9.08 4.87
CA GLU A 224 7.44 8.47 5.14
C GLU A 224 8.45 9.49 5.66
N LEU A 225 8.48 10.68 5.06
CA LEU A 225 9.28 11.82 5.53
C LEU A 225 8.87 12.24 6.95
N LYS A 226 7.57 12.33 7.23
CA LYS A 226 7.08 12.66 8.56
C LYS A 226 7.51 11.64 9.60
N TYR A 227 7.35 10.36 9.30
CA TYR A 227 7.77 9.27 10.19
C TYR A 227 9.28 9.29 10.44
N THR A 228 10.09 9.47 9.38
CA THR A 228 11.54 9.56 9.50
C THR A 228 11.96 10.78 10.34
N LYS A 229 11.30 11.92 10.17
CA LYS A 229 11.54 13.13 10.98
C LYS A 229 11.21 12.90 12.46
N GLU A 230 10.09 12.25 12.75
CA GLU A 230 9.71 11.91 14.14
C GLU A 230 10.73 10.94 14.77
N LEU A 231 11.21 9.96 14.02
CA LEU A 231 12.24 9.04 14.47
C LEU A 231 13.57 9.74 14.76
N LEU A 232 14.00 10.65 13.87
CA LEU A 232 15.20 11.47 14.04
C LEU A 232 15.10 12.37 15.26
N ASN A 233 13.95 13.03 15.45
CA ASN A 233 13.73 13.88 16.63
C ASN A 233 13.83 13.06 17.93
N LYS A 234 13.22 11.88 17.98
CA LYS A 234 13.31 10.98 19.13
C LYS A 234 14.74 10.50 19.39
N ARG A 235 15.51 10.19 18.35
CA ARG A 235 16.94 9.85 18.48
C ARG A 235 17.76 11.04 19.00
N ASN A 236 17.53 12.23 18.49
CA ASN A 236 18.23 13.43 18.95
C ASN A 236 17.91 13.74 20.42
N GLU A 237 16.67 13.57 20.84
CA GLU A 237 16.26 13.73 22.25
C GLU A 237 16.95 12.71 23.16
N LEU A 238 17.00 11.45 22.77
CA LEU A 238 17.71 10.40 23.50
C LEU A 238 19.22 10.69 23.58
N ALA A 239 19.84 11.11 22.48
CA ALA A 239 21.25 11.47 22.44
C ALA A 239 21.54 12.69 23.36
N SER A 240 20.70 13.73 23.31
CA SER A 240 20.83 14.91 24.17
C SER A 240 20.70 14.55 25.65
N ASN A 241 19.73 13.73 26.02
CA ASN A 241 19.54 13.26 27.39
C ASN A 241 20.74 12.42 27.87
N THR A 242 21.27 11.57 26.99
CA THR A 242 22.48 10.79 27.30
C THR A 242 23.67 11.70 27.55
N ILE A 243 23.91 12.68 26.67
CA ILE A 243 25.00 13.67 26.81
C ILE A 243 24.84 14.46 28.11
N ASN A 244 23.65 14.94 28.44
CA ASN A 244 23.39 15.66 29.66
C ASN A 244 23.69 14.81 30.90
N ASN A 245 23.25 13.58 30.95
CA ASN A 245 23.54 12.66 32.04
C ASN A 245 25.06 12.41 32.20
N LEU A 246 25.77 12.35 31.07
CA LEU A 246 27.23 12.20 31.05
C LEU A 246 27.93 13.42 31.57
N ILE A 247 27.50 14.62 31.17
CA ILE A 247 28.06 15.89 31.68
C ILE A 247 27.88 15.96 33.21
N ILE A 248 26.72 15.61 33.72
CA ILE A 248 26.45 15.60 35.17
C ILE A 248 27.39 14.57 35.85
N SER A 249 27.49 13.36 35.35
CA SER A 249 28.32 12.30 35.94
C SER A 249 29.83 12.57 35.90
N ILE A 250 30.29 13.42 35.01
CA ILE A 250 31.68 13.87 34.91
C ILE A 250 31.92 15.10 35.80
N LYS A 251 30.93 16.02 35.89
CA LYS A 251 31.01 17.25 36.66
C LYS A 251 31.20 17.00 38.17
N GLU A 252 30.49 16.00 38.71
CA GLU A 252 30.59 15.65 40.15
C GLU A 252 32.02 15.34 40.60
N PRO A 253 32.72 14.30 40.01
CA PRO A 253 34.08 14.00 40.44
C PRO A 253 35.10 15.11 40.12
N LEU A 254 34.90 15.88 39.04
CA LEU A 254 35.74 17.05 38.77
C LEU A 254 35.59 18.10 39.82
N THR A 255 34.38 18.34 40.31
CA THR A 255 34.11 19.31 41.40
C THR A 255 34.74 18.86 42.71
N GLU A 256 34.72 17.55 43.02
CA GLU A 256 35.38 16.98 44.20
C GLU A 256 36.90 17.18 44.13
N ILE A 257 37.51 16.88 42.97
CA ILE A 257 38.95 17.10 42.76
C ILE A 257 39.32 18.60 42.90
N ALA A 258 38.53 19.48 42.32
CA ALA A 258 38.76 20.95 42.41
C ALA A 258 38.62 21.47 43.85
N ASN A 259 37.61 21.03 44.58
CA ASN A 259 37.40 21.40 45.98
C ASN A 259 38.52 20.88 46.87
N PHE A 260 39.00 19.67 46.61
CA PHE A 260 40.14 19.12 47.33
C PHE A 260 41.41 19.92 47.08
N SER A 261 41.70 20.28 45.84
CA SER A 261 42.84 21.11 45.43
C SER A 261 42.80 22.49 46.11
N ASN A 262 41.64 23.19 46.07
CA ASN A 262 41.46 24.50 46.67
C ASN A 262 41.60 24.49 48.19
N LYS A 263 41.14 23.44 48.87
CA LYS A 263 41.27 23.30 50.34
C LYS A 263 42.73 23.19 50.78
N LYS A 264 43.59 22.60 49.98
CA LYS A 264 45.02 22.42 50.23
C LYS A 264 45.83 23.69 49.95
N ILE A 265 45.50 24.38 48.86
CA ILE A 265 46.18 25.65 48.51
C ILE A 265 45.96 26.71 49.58
N ASN A 266 44.76 26.81 50.14
CA ASN A 266 44.41 27.82 51.17
C ASN A 266 45.03 27.54 52.56
N LYS A 267 45.50 26.31 52.82
CA LYS A 267 46.11 25.95 54.14
C LYS A 267 47.64 26.03 54.19
N ASN A 268 48.33 26.46 53.14
CA ASN A 268 49.79 26.51 53.02
C ASN A 268 50.53 25.20 53.44
N ASN A 269 49.86 24.10 53.57
CA ASN A 269 50.38 22.81 53.98
C ASN A 269 50.47 21.87 52.76
N ILE A 270 51.65 21.73 52.19
CA ILE A 270 51.92 20.95 51.00
C ILE A 270 51.99 19.44 51.25
N SER A 271 51.92 18.98 52.53
CA SER A 271 51.96 17.55 52.84
C SER A 271 50.57 16.92 52.69
N LEU A 272 50.42 16.07 51.68
CA LEU A 272 49.26 15.20 51.52
C LEU A 272 49.38 13.95 52.45
N SER A 273 48.35 13.66 53.21
CA SER A 273 48.33 12.38 53.94
C SER A 273 48.12 11.22 52.94
N LEU A 274 48.58 10.05 53.33
CA LEU A 274 48.49 8.86 52.46
C LEU A 274 47.00 8.48 52.15
N GLU A 275 46.07 8.81 53.08
CA GLU A 275 44.63 8.61 52.89
C GLU A 275 44.04 9.58 51.85
N GLU A 276 44.44 10.85 51.88
CA GLU A 276 43.98 11.87 50.94
C GLU A 276 44.47 11.60 49.51
N ILE A 277 45.68 11.03 49.37
CA ILE A 277 46.22 10.57 48.07
C ILE A 277 45.39 9.41 47.51
N LYS A 278 45.04 8.45 48.35
CA LYS A 278 44.20 7.29 47.96
C LYS A 278 42.81 7.73 47.56
N GLU A 279 42.18 8.67 48.23
CA GLU A 279 40.86 9.19 47.90
C GLU A 279 40.86 9.91 46.55
N LEU A 280 41.89 10.74 46.30
CA LEU A 280 42.08 11.42 45.03
C LEU A 280 42.32 10.45 43.88
N GLN A 281 43.11 9.39 44.12
CA GLN A 281 43.35 8.33 43.16
C GLN A 281 42.05 7.59 42.81
N LYS A 282 41.24 7.24 43.84
CA LYS A 282 39.96 6.56 43.67
C LYS A 282 38.98 7.37 42.82
N THR A 283 38.86 8.67 43.09
CA THR A 283 37.99 9.60 42.37
C THR A 283 38.44 9.76 40.91
N THR A 284 39.75 9.87 40.67
CA THR A 284 40.32 10.00 39.33
C THR A 284 40.12 8.71 38.52
N LEU A 285 40.31 7.53 39.11
CA LEU A 285 40.05 6.23 38.45
C LEU A 285 38.58 6.04 38.10
N SER A 286 37.67 6.47 38.99
CA SER A 286 36.22 6.48 38.75
C SER A 286 35.85 7.38 37.56
N LEU A 287 36.47 8.53 37.42
CA LEU A 287 36.28 9.42 36.29
C LEU A 287 36.75 8.80 34.99
N VAL A 288 37.94 8.21 34.98
CA VAL A 288 38.47 7.50 33.80
C VAL A 288 37.55 6.37 33.36
N ASP A 289 37.02 5.58 34.29
CA ASP A 289 36.09 4.49 33.98
C ASP A 289 34.79 5.02 33.39
N LYS A 290 34.24 6.11 33.94
CA LYS A 290 33.04 6.77 33.38
C LYS A 290 33.29 7.31 31.96
N VAL A 291 34.42 7.92 31.69
CA VAL A 291 34.78 8.45 30.36
C VAL A 291 34.95 7.30 29.37
N ASN A 292 35.59 6.21 29.78
CA ASN A 292 35.76 5.03 28.90
C ASN A 292 34.40 4.41 28.55
N LYS A 293 33.46 4.27 29.47
CA LYS A 293 32.09 3.80 29.19
C LYS A 293 31.38 4.66 28.16
N VAL A 294 31.59 5.98 28.21
CA VAL A 294 31.04 6.90 27.18
C VAL A 294 31.62 6.65 25.82
N MET A 295 32.94 6.47 25.74
CA MET A 295 33.64 6.18 24.48
C MET A 295 33.19 4.85 23.90
N ASP A 296 32.91 3.84 24.70
CA ASP A 296 32.40 2.55 24.24
C ASP A 296 30.98 2.66 23.66
N ILE A 297 30.10 3.42 24.30
CA ILE A 297 28.74 3.66 23.80
C ILE A 297 28.77 4.39 22.43
N THR A 298 29.58 5.44 22.33
CA THR A 298 29.73 6.19 21.05
C THR A 298 30.36 5.36 19.94
N ARG A 299 31.27 4.43 20.27
CA ARG A 299 31.84 3.47 19.31
C ARG A 299 30.81 2.44 18.82
N ILE A 300 29.97 1.91 19.68
CA ILE A 300 28.90 0.97 19.33
C ILE A 300 27.90 1.65 18.39
N GLU A 301 27.47 2.87 18.69
CA GLU A 301 26.56 3.64 17.84
C GLU A 301 27.17 3.94 16.45
N SER A 302 28.46 4.28 16.37
CA SER A 302 29.13 4.52 15.09
C SER A 302 29.36 3.26 14.27
N SER A 303 29.58 2.10 14.90
CA SER A 303 29.75 0.80 14.22
C SER A 303 28.45 0.25 13.65
N ASP A 304 27.31 0.51 14.31
CA ASP A 304 25.99 0.10 13.82
C ASP A 304 25.56 0.89 12.55
N TYR A 305 26.09 2.10 12.36
CA TYR A 305 25.89 2.89 11.15
C TYR A 305 26.65 2.32 9.93
N SER A 306 27.85 1.76 10.12
CA SER A 306 28.66 1.21 9.03
C SER A 306 28.16 -0.13 8.49
N ILE A 307 27.33 -0.87 9.25
CA ILE A 307 26.78 -2.17 8.87
C ILE A 307 25.50 -2.01 8.02
N LYS A 308 24.74 -0.92 8.18
CA LYS A 308 23.50 -0.68 7.43
C LYS A 308 23.71 -0.07 6.03
N GLU A 309 24.85 0.55 5.76
CA GLU A 309 25.15 1.08 4.41
C GLU A 309 25.66 0.00 3.43
N ARG A 310 25.92 -1.23 3.87
CA ARG A 310 26.42 -2.32 3.02
C ARG A 310 25.39 -3.37 2.61
N LYS A 311 24.08 -3.09 2.77
CA LYS A 311 22.97 -3.88 2.24
C LYS A 311 22.04 -3.01 1.40
#